data_1ca963568e74e2ff399a534a72fd5560
#
_entry.id   1ca963568e74e2ff399a534a72fd5560
#
_cell.length_a   1.000
_cell.length_b   1.000
_cell.length_c   1.000
_cell.angle_alpha   90.00
_cell.angle_beta   90.00
_cell.angle_gamma   90.00
#
_symmetry.space_group_name_H-M   'P 1'
#
loop_
_entity.id
_entity.type
_entity.pdbx_description
1 polymer ?
#
loop_
_entity_poly.entity_id
_entity_poly.type
_entity_poly.pdbx_seq_one_letter_code
_entity_poly.pdbx_strand_id
1 'polypeptide(L)'
;MKDKNYLIQNGVDVDKSLELFGDMEMYNESIKDFLTDASSKLDKLRDFKAKGDMANYAIEVHALKSDARYFGFMKLGDMAYDHELKSKENNMFYITEHFDELEQETIKALNITRTYLGEETSDVNLSTNENVVNTSLKTILVVDDSEVIKNFIKKIFNGQYEVLIASDGMEAMNMIAEKVNSGSKFEGVLLDLNMPNVNGFQVLDFFKKNNLFEKIPVSIITGVGSDDLVAKAYEYDIVDVLRKPFNENDIKRVVEKTINR
;
A
#
# COMPACT_ATOMS: atom_id res chain seq x y z
N MET A 1 21.56 0.45 -14.33
CA MET A 1 20.13 0.18 -14.59
C MET A 1 19.93 -0.18 -16.04
N LYS A 2 19.10 -1.19 -16.36
CA LYS A 2 18.75 -1.60 -17.72
C LYS A 2 17.62 -0.73 -18.27
N ASP A 3 17.32 -0.86 -19.57
CA ASP A 3 16.19 -0.13 -20.17
C ASP A 3 14.83 -0.84 -19.89
N LYS A 4 13.72 -0.15 -20.20
CA LYS A 4 12.34 -0.64 -20.06
C LYS A 4 12.12 -1.97 -20.80
N ASN A 5 12.79 -2.21 -21.92
CA ASN A 5 12.61 -3.44 -22.71
C ASN A 5 13.05 -4.68 -21.95
N TYR A 6 14.03 -4.56 -21.04
CA TYR A 6 14.43 -5.67 -20.18
C TYR A 6 13.26 -6.16 -19.32
N LEU A 7 12.50 -5.27 -18.73
CA LEU A 7 11.31 -5.61 -17.91
C LEU A 7 10.26 -6.31 -18.78
N ILE A 8 9.92 -5.72 -19.94
CA ILE A 8 8.92 -6.26 -20.88
C ILE A 8 9.32 -7.67 -21.35
N GLN A 9 10.58 -7.89 -21.73
CA GLN A 9 11.09 -9.20 -22.14
C GLN A 9 11.03 -10.27 -21.03
N ASN A 10 11.02 -9.86 -19.78
CA ASN A 10 10.85 -10.71 -18.62
C ASN A 10 9.40 -10.83 -18.13
N GLY A 11 8.43 -10.37 -18.93
CA GLY A 11 7.00 -10.54 -18.68
C GLY A 11 6.41 -9.55 -17.68
N VAL A 12 7.08 -8.42 -17.45
CA VAL A 12 6.55 -7.33 -16.62
C VAL A 12 5.66 -6.43 -17.46
N ASP A 13 4.44 -6.19 -17.04
CA ASP A 13 3.49 -5.27 -17.66
C ASP A 13 3.79 -3.83 -17.24
N VAL A 14 4.84 -3.26 -17.85
CA VAL A 14 5.31 -1.91 -17.53
C VAL A 14 4.29 -0.85 -17.92
N ASP A 15 3.54 -1.06 -19.00
CA ASP A 15 2.56 -0.07 -19.46
C ASP A 15 1.44 0.10 -18.44
N LYS A 16 0.98 -1.00 -17.84
CA LYS A 16 0.02 -0.97 -16.74
C LYS A 16 0.58 -0.29 -15.47
N SER A 17 1.85 -0.53 -15.16
CA SER A 17 2.51 0.15 -14.04
C SER A 17 2.59 1.66 -14.27
N LEU A 18 2.81 2.10 -15.51
CA LEU A 18 2.88 3.52 -15.85
C LEU A 18 1.51 4.23 -15.77
N GLU A 19 0.39 3.50 -15.77
CA GLU A 19 -0.92 4.10 -15.44
C GLU A 19 -0.94 4.63 -14.00
N LEU A 20 -0.23 3.96 -13.07
CA LEU A 20 -0.08 4.39 -11.68
C LEU A 20 1.05 5.43 -11.54
N PHE A 21 2.27 5.09 -12.00
CA PHE A 21 3.46 5.89 -11.72
C PHE A 21 3.61 7.11 -12.65
N GLY A 22 2.87 7.17 -13.76
CA GLY A 22 2.91 8.25 -14.72
C GLY A 22 4.09 8.16 -15.71
N ASP A 23 5.31 7.98 -15.22
CA ASP A 23 6.50 7.86 -16.04
C ASP A 23 7.52 6.85 -15.48
N MET A 24 8.59 6.62 -16.26
CA MET A 24 9.65 5.68 -15.88
C MET A 24 10.54 6.20 -14.74
N GLU A 25 10.61 7.50 -14.50
CA GLU A 25 11.42 8.06 -13.41
C GLU A 25 10.80 7.68 -12.06
N MET A 26 9.51 7.96 -11.90
CA MET A 26 8.75 7.60 -10.70
C MET A 26 8.69 6.07 -10.51
N TYR A 27 8.49 5.30 -11.60
CA TYR A 27 8.55 3.84 -11.55
C TYR A 27 9.91 3.35 -11.03
N ASN A 28 11.02 3.89 -11.56
CA ASN A 28 12.38 3.50 -11.20
C ASN A 28 12.74 3.81 -9.75
N GLU A 29 12.22 4.91 -9.23
CA GLU A 29 12.40 5.23 -7.80
C GLU A 29 11.62 4.29 -6.90
N SER A 30 10.37 3.98 -7.29
CA SER A 30 9.47 3.19 -6.47
C SER A 30 9.77 1.68 -6.49
N ILE A 31 10.30 1.14 -7.61
CA ILE A 31 10.59 -0.30 -7.70
C ILE A 31 11.73 -0.76 -6.76
N LYS A 32 12.53 0.16 -6.24
CA LYS A 32 13.52 -0.12 -5.20
C LYS A 32 12.85 -0.51 -3.88
N ASP A 33 11.74 0.16 -3.55
CA ASP A 33 10.96 -0.15 -2.36
C ASP A 33 10.36 -1.57 -2.48
N PHE A 34 9.85 -1.93 -3.67
CA PHE A 34 9.35 -3.29 -3.93
C PHE A 34 10.40 -4.37 -3.64
N LEU A 35 11.67 -4.13 -3.98
CA LEU A 35 12.73 -5.11 -3.75
C LEU A 35 12.90 -5.44 -2.27
N THR A 36 12.84 -4.43 -1.41
CA THR A 36 12.95 -4.59 0.05
C THR A 36 11.69 -5.21 0.64
N ASP A 37 10.53 -4.69 0.25
CA ASP A 37 9.23 -5.07 0.81
C ASP A 37 8.84 -6.49 0.43
N ALA A 38 8.94 -6.89 -0.83
CA ALA A 38 8.57 -8.22 -1.28
C ALA A 38 9.47 -9.31 -0.68
N SER A 39 10.76 -8.99 -0.42
CA SER A 39 11.66 -9.90 0.29
C SER A 39 11.21 -10.12 1.74
N SER A 40 10.89 -9.04 2.46
CA SER A 40 10.39 -9.10 3.84
C SER A 40 9.05 -9.84 3.93
N LYS A 41 8.13 -9.56 3.00
CA LYS A 41 6.82 -10.26 2.93
C LYS A 41 7.00 -11.76 2.71
N LEU A 42 7.93 -12.16 1.84
CA LEU A 42 8.20 -13.58 1.61
C LEU A 42 8.69 -14.30 2.88
N ASP A 43 9.57 -13.67 3.66
CA ASP A 43 10.05 -14.24 4.92
C ASP A 43 8.92 -14.39 5.95
N LYS A 44 8.04 -13.39 6.06
CA LYS A 44 6.85 -13.46 6.91
C LYS A 44 5.87 -14.56 6.45
N LEU A 45 5.65 -14.71 5.14
CA LEU A 45 4.79 -15.76 4.60
C LEU A 45 5.31 -17.16 4.93
N ARG A 46 6.65 -17.38 4.88
CA ARG A 46 7.29 -18.63 5.33
C ARG A 46 6.99 -18.91 6.80
N ASP A 47 7.15 -17.89 7.64
CA ASP A 47 6.94 -18.00 9.08
C ASP A 47 5.46 -18.29 9.43
N PHE A 48 4.51 -17.54 8.85
CA PHE A 48 3.09 -17.75 9.07
C PHE A 48 2.61 -19.11 8.55
N LYS A 49 3.10 -19.55 7.36
CA LYS A 49 2.85 -20.92 6.86
C LYS A 49 3.34 -21.97 7.86
N ALA A 50 4.58 -21.84 8.36
CA ALA A 50 5.15 -22.80 9.31
C ALA A 50 4.39 -22.87 10.64
N LYS A 51 3.82 -21.74 11.07
CA LYS A 51 3.00 -21.64 12.30
C LYS A 51 1.53 -22.01 12.09
N GLY A 52 1.07 -22.19 10.85
CA GLY A 52 -0.35 -22.39 10.53
C GLY A 52 -1.20 -21.13 10.75
N ASP A 53 -0.59 -19.96 10.81
CA ASP A 53 -1.28 -18.68 11.04
C ASP A 53 -1.85 -18.12 9.72
N MET A 54 -2.99 -18.69 9.32
CA MET A 54 -3.63 -18.33 8.05
C MET A 54 -4.21 -16.91 8.04
N ALA A 55 -4.53 -16.35 9.19
CA ALA A 55 -5.04 -15.00 9.29
C ALA A 55 -3.95 -13.99 8.92
N ASN A 56 -2.77 -14.05 9.54
CA ASN A 56 -1.64 -13.20 9.21
C ASN A 56 -1.04 -13.52 7.82
N TYR A 57 -1.07 -14.80 7.41
CA TYR A 57 -0.70 -15.18 6.04
C TYR A 57 -1.55 -14.46 5.00
N ALA A 58 -2.89 -14.41 5.19
CA ALA A 58 -3.82 -13.73 4.28
C ALA A 58 -3.51 -12.24 4.13
N ILE A 59 -3.06 -11.61 5.19
CA ILE A 59 -2.66 -10.21 5.24
C ILE A 59 -1.41 -9.96 4.40
N GLU A 60 -0.34 -10.70 4.67
CA GLU A 60 0.93 -10.50 3.96
C GLU A 60 0.83 -10.85 2.47
N VAL A 61 0.08 -11.89 2.12
CA VAL A 61 -0.11 -12.25 0.71
C VAL A 61 -1.01 -11.24 -0.02
N HIS A 62 -1.96 -10.59 0.69
CA HIS A 62 -2.74 -9.47 0.13
C HIS A 62 -1.83 -8.29 -0.23
N ALA A 63 -0.94 -7.89 0.68
CA ALA A 63 0.02 -6.83 0.41
C ALA A 63 0.97 -7.20 -0.74
N LEU A 64 1.51 -8.43 -0.77
CA LEU A 64 2.34 -8.92 -1.87
C LEU A 64 1.60 -8.88 -3.22
N LYS A 65 0.32 -9.28 -3.26
CA LYS A 65 -0.53 -9.18 -4.46
C LYS A 65 -0.63 -7.76 -4.99
N SER A 66 -0.87 -6.81 -4.09
CA SER A 66 -1.02 -5.40 -4.44
C SER A 66 0.27 -4.84 -5.02
N ASP A 67 1.39 -5.05 -4.34
CA ASP A 67 2.69 -4.59 -4.79
C ASP A 67 3.09 -5.23 -6.14
N ALA A 68 2.92 -6.53 -6.29
CA ALA A 68 3.22 -7.22 -7.54
C ALA A 68 2.44 -6.63 -8.73
N ARG A 69 1.16 -6.32 -8.55
CA ARG A 69 0.32 -5.71 -9.59
C ARG A 69 0.72 -4.29 -9.91
N TYR A 70 1.12 -3.49 -8.91
CA TYR A 70 1.59 -2.12 -9.13
C TYR A 70 2.84 -2.07 -9.98
N PHE A 71 3.77 -3.02 -9.76
CA PHE A 71 5.01 -3.09 -10.53
C PHE A 71 4.92 -3.96 -11.79
N GLY A 72 3.72 -4.41 -12.18
CA GLY A 72 3.49 -5.14 -13.42
C GLY A 72 3.86 -6.63 -13.37
N PHE A 73 4.16 -7.19 -12.20
CA PHE A 73 4.37 -8.63 -12.01
C PHE A 73 3.02 -9.37 -11.92
N MET A 74 2.26 -9.36 -13.02
CA MET A 74 0.86 -9.80 -13.03
C MET A 74 0.72 -11.26 -12.61
N LYS A 75 1.61 -12.16 -13.08
CA LYS A 75 1.59 -13.58 -12.70
C LYS A 75 1.75 -13.76 -11.19
N LEU A 76 2.70 -13.07 -10.57
CA LEU A 76 2.89 -13.08 -9.12
C LEU A 76 1.63 -12.56 -8.40
N GLY A 77 1.05 -11.47 -8.92
CA GLY A 77 -0.18 -10.89 -8.38
C GLY A 77 -1.37 -11.86 -8.42
N ASP A 78 -1.51 -12.66 -9.48
CA ASP A 78 -2.59 -13.63 -9.61
C ASP A 78 -2.37 -14.84 -8.69
N MET A 79 -1.15 -15.35 -8.57
CA MET A 79 -0.81 -16.43 -7.63
C MET A 79 -1.03 -15.97 -6.17
N ALA A 80 -0.62 -14.76 -5.83
CA ALA A 80 -0.85 -14.17 -4.51
C ALA A 80 -2.34 -13.99 -4.22
N TYR A 81 -3.15 -13.66 -5.23
CA TYR A 81 -4.62 -13.59 -5.09
C TYR A 81 -5.24 -14.95 -4.75
N ASP A 82 -4.83 -16.02 -5.42
CA ASP A 82 -5.32 -17.37 -5.12
C ASP A 82 -4.93 -17.78 -3.69
N HIS A 83 -3.69 -17.49 -3.28
CA HIS A 83 -3.24 -17.72 -1.91
C HIS A 83 -4.03 -16.89 -0.88
N GLU A 84 -4.37 -15.64 -1.19
CA GLU A 84 -5.22 -14.80 -0.34
C GLU A 84 -6.60 -15.40 -0.12
N LEU A 85 -7.26 -15.85 -1.20
CA LEU A 85 -8.57 -16.48 -1.11
C LEU A 85 -8.51 -17.76 -0.27
N LYS A 86 -7.52 -18.62 -0.53
CA LYS A 86 -7.39 -19.92 0.14
C LYS A 86 -6.99 -19.79 1.61
N SER A 87 -6.17 -18.80 1.96
CA SER A 87 -5.85 -18.53 3.37
C SER A 87 -7.05 -17.99 4.14
N LYS A 88 -7.88 -17.12 3.54
CA LYS A 88 -9.16 -16.67 4.14
C LYS A 88 -10.16 -17.81 4.34
N GLU A 89 -10.13 -18.85 3.50
CA GLU A 89 -10.88 -20.09 3.66
C GLU A 89 -10.25 -21.04 4.71
N ASN A 90 -9.12 -20.66 5.33
CA ASN A 90 -8.31 -21.51 6.22
C ASN A 90 -7.85 -22.83 5.55
N ASN A 91 -7.65 -22.82 4.24
CA ASN A 91 -7.25 -23.98 3.44
C ASN A 91 -5.73 -24.19 3.47
N MET A 92 -5.23 -24.68 4.60
CA MET A 92 -3.80 -24.95 4.83
C MET A 92 -3.21 -25.95 3.83
N PHE A 93 -4.03 -26.90 3.35
CA PHE A 93 -3.59 -27.90 2.37
C PHE A 93 -3.17 -27.21 1.07
N TYR A 94 -4.02 -26.33 0.51
CA TYR A 94 -3.69 -25.58 -0.70
C TYR A 94 -2.43 -24.74 -0.51
N ILE A 95 -2.35 -24.01 0.61
CA ILE A 95 -1.20 -23.14 0.90
C ILE A 95 0.10 -23.96 0.96
N THR A 96 0.07 -25.13 1.57
CA THR A 96 1.26 -25.99 1.66
C THR A 96 1.69 -26.54 0.31
N GLU A 97 0.74 -26.94 -0.52
CA GLU A 97 0.99 -27.58 -1.82
C GLU A 97 1.50 -26.58 -2.87
N HIS A 98 1.03 -25.32 -2.83
CA HIS A 98 1.34 -24.31 -3.85
C HIS A 98 2.32 -23.22 -3.37
N PHE A 99 2.78 -23.27 -2.12
CA PHE A 99 3.67 -22.25 -1.59
C PHE A 99 5.00 -22.13 -2.35
N ASP A 100 5.59 -23.25 -2.71
CA ASP A 100 6.87 -23.27 -3.40
C ASP A 100 6.78 -22.57 -4.78
N GLU A 101 5.64 -22.65 -5.45
CA GLU A 101 5.40 -21.95 -6.71
C GLU A 101 5.31 -20.43 -6.51
N LEU A 102 4.58 -19.99 -5.48
CA LEU A 102 4.49 -18.57 -5.11
C LEU A 102 5.87 -18.03 -4.72
N GLU A 103 6.62 -18.77 -3.92
CA GLU A 103 7.98 -18.41 -3.49
C GLU A 103 8.92 -18.25 -4.68
N GLN A 104 8.93 -19.22 -5.61
CA GLN A 104 9.77 -19.17 -6.81
C GLN A 104 9.42 -17.99 -7.71
N GLU A 105 8.13 -17.70 -7.92
CA GLU A 105 7.72 -16.54 -8.72
C GLU A 105 8.06 -15.21 -8.02
N THR A 106 7.97 -15.15 -6.67
CA THR A 106 8.41 -13.98 -5.90
C THR A 106 9.93 -13.77 -6.05
N ILE A 107 10.74 -14.82 -5.89
CA ILE A 107 12.20 -14.75 -6.06
C ILE A 107 12.55 -14.33 -7.50
N LYS A 108 11.81 -14.83 -8.48
CA LYS A 108 12.01 -14.43 -9.89
C LYS A 108 11.74 -12.95 -10.09
N ALA A 109 10.64 -12.42 -9.54
CA ALA A 109 10.32 -10.98 -9.60
C ALA A 109 11.43 -10.13 -8.94
N LEU A 110 11.92 -10.56 -7.78
CA LEU A 110 13.03 -9.90 -7.09
C LEU A 110 14.31 -9.91 -7.93
N ASN A 111 14.66 -11.02 -8.58
CA ASN A 111 15.86 -11.13 -9.42
C ASN A 111 15.75 -10.28 -10.70
N ILE A 112 14.57 -10.21 -11.32
CA ILE A 112 14.30 -9.31 -12.45
C ILE A 112 14.51 -7.86 -11.99
N THR A 113 13.98 -7.47 -10.84
CA THR A 113 14.11 -6.13 -10.27
C THR A 113 15.57 -5.79 -9.96
N ARG A 114 16.33 -6.65 -9.28
CA ARG A 114 17.77 -6.45 -9.01
C ARG A 114 18.57 -6.27 -10.30
N THR A 115 18.36 -7.17 -11.26
CA THR A 115 19.06 -7.08 -12.54
C THR A 115 18.70 -5.82 -13.32
N TYR A 116 17.45 -5.39 -13.26
CA TYR A 116 16.98 -4.14 -13.86
C TYR A 116 17.68 -2.94 -13.24
N LEU A 117 17.73 -2.87 -11.91
CA LEU A 117 18.38 -1.78 -11.18
C LEU A 117 19.90 -1.77 -11.33
N GLY A 118 20.51 -2.88 -11.79
CA GLY A 118 21.96 -3.03 -11.89
C GLY A 118 22.62 -3.29 -10.54
N GLU A 119 21.87 -3.81 -9.58
CA GLU A 119 22.40 -4.24 -8.29
C GLU A 119 23.00 -5.65 -8.43
N GLU A 120 24.31 -5.76 -8.28
CA GLU A 120 24.97 -7.07 -8.11
C GLU A 120 24.58 -7.61 -6.72
N THR A 121 24.43 -8.94 -6.63
CA THR A 121 24.03 -9.65 -5.42
C THR A 121 25.03 -9.43 -4.29
N SER A 122 24.75 -8.48 -3.40
CA SER A 122 25.43 -8.36 -2.11
C SER A 122 24.50 -7.76 -1.07
N ASP A 123 24.60 -8.28 0.14
CA ASP A 123 23.72 -8.12 1.28
C ASP A 123 23.31 -6.67 1.57
N VAL A 124 22.03 -6.52 1.89
CA VAL A 124 21.36 -5.23 2.14
C VAL A 124 21.81 -4.64 3.48
N ASN A 125 22.37 -3.43 3.45
CA ASN A 125 22.44 -2.54 4.59
C ASN A 125 21.48 -1.36 4.36
N LEU A 126 20.50 -1.24 5.25
CA LEU A 126 19.57 -0.13 5.33
C LEU A 126 20.29 1.16 5.78
N SER A 127 20.13 2.21 4.99
CA SER A 127 20.45 3.57 5.44
C SER A 127 19.21 4.43 5.34
N THR A 128 18.64 4.75 6.47
CA THR A 128 17.61 5.78 6.63
C THR A 128 18.26 7.16 6.56
N ASN A 129 17.84 7.98 5.63
CA ASN A 129 18.14 9.40 5.64
C ASN A 129 16.88 10.20 5.94
N GLU A 130 16.72 10.60 7.17
CA GLU A 130 15.77 11.63 7.57
C GLU A 130 16.39 13.02 7.28
N ASN A 131 15.76 13.77 6.40
CA ASN A 131 15.99 15.21 6.28
C ASN A 131 14.83 15.96 6.90
N VAL A 132 15.08 16.50 8.10
CA VAL A 132 14.16 17.41 8.78
C VAL A 132 14.27 18.79 8.12
N VAL A 133 13.23 19.21 7.43
CA VAL A 133 13.00 20.60 7.07
C VAL A 133 11.82 21.12 7.88
N ASN A 134 12.12 22.02 8.78
CA ASN A 134 11.16 22.63 9.70
C ASN A 134 10.46 23.80 9.00
N THR A 135 9.34 23.51 8.34
CA THR A 135 8.33 24.49 7.97
C THR A 135 7.00 23.96 8.51
N SER A 136 6.15 24.83 9.04
CA SER A 136 4.81 24.44 9.57
C SER A 136 3.88 24.07 8.40
N LEU A 137 4.19 22.95 7.75
CA LEU A 137 3.37 22.39 6.69
C LEU A 137 2.07 21.83 7.30
N LYS A 138 0.98 21.94 6.55
CA LYS A 138 -0.26 21.25 6.87
C LYS A 138 -0.02 19.74 6.85
N THR A 139 -0.56 19.01 7.82
CA THR A 139 -0.34 17.57 7.98
C THR A 139 -1.51 16.78 7.39
N ILE A 140 -1.22 15.81 6.53
CA ILE A 140 -2.18 14.79 6.06
C ILE A 140 -1.77 13.42 6.57
N LEU A 141 -2.74 12.53 6.80
CA LEU A 141 -2.51 11.14 7.19
C LEU A 141 -2.89 10.20 6.04
N VAL A 142 -1.99 9.32 5.68
CA VAL A 142 -2.21 8.23 4.71
C VAL A 142 -2.24 6.91 5.47
N VAL A 143 -3.33 6.18 5.36
CA VAL A 143 -3.58 4.92 6.04
C VAL A 143 -3.76 3.83 4.99
N ASP A 144 -2.74 3.02 4.79
CA ASP A 144 -2.70 1.98 3.73
C ASP A 144 -1.68 0.90 4.15
N ASP A 145 -1.96 -0.37 3.92
CA ASP A 145 -1.02 -1.44 4.24
C ASP A 145 0.09 -1.62 3.20
N SER A 146 -0.04 -1.01 2.02
CA SER A 146 0.97 -1.01 0.97
C SER A 146 2.00 0.09 1.16
N GLU A 147 3.25 -0.29 1.43
CA GLU A 147 4.39 0.63 1.49
C GLU A 147 4.57 1.39 0.16
N VAL A 148 4.27 0.73 -0.97
CA VAL A 148 4.35 1.35 -2.30
C VAL A 148 3.42 2.54 -2.40
N ILE A 149 2.15 2.39 -1.99
CA ILE A 149 1.16 3.48 -2.03
C ILE A 149 1.53 4.60 -1.06
N LYS A 150 1.92 4.27 0.17
CA LYS A 150 2.35 5.26 1.17
C LYS A 150 3.54 6.08 0.67
N ASN A 151 4.57 5.41 0.15
CA ASN A 151 5.76 6.07 -0.40
C ASN A 151 5.45 6.88 -1.66
N PHE A 152 4.61 6.36 -2.55
CA PHE A 152 4.17 7.08 -3.75
C PHE A 152 3.47 8.39 -3.38
N ILE A 153 2.50 8.35 -2.45
CA ILE A 153 1.77 9.55 -2.01
C ILE A 153 2.73 10.52 -1.30
N LYS A 154 3.63 10.01 -0.45
CA LYS A 154 4.63 10.82 0.25
C LYS A 154 5.56 11.57 -0.72
N LYS A 155 5.99 10.91 -1.81
CA LYS A 155 6.81 11.54 -2.87
C LYS A 155 6.06 12.64 -3.60
N ILE A 156 4.79 12.41 -3.99
CA ILE A 156 3.96 13.40 -4.70
C ILE A 156 3.80 14.69 -3.90
N PHE A 157 3.60 14.58 -2.59
CA PHE A 157 3.31 15.73 -1.73
C PHE A 157 4.53 16.26 -0.96
N ASN A 158 5.73 15.76 -1.27
CA ASN A 158 6.97 16.23 -0.66
C ASN A 158 7.14 17.74 -0.79
N GLY A 159 7.37 18.42 0.32
CA GLY A 159 7.50 19.89 0.37
C GLY A 159 6.18 20.68 0.27
N GLN A 160 5.03 20.03 0.04
CA GLN A 160 3.70 20.65 0.01
C GLN A 160 2.93 20.39 1.31
N TYR A 161 2.98 19.15 1.80
CA TYR A 161 2.36 18.71 3.04
C TYR A 161 3.33 17.89 3.87
N GLU A 162 3.13 17.89 5.19
CA GLU A 162 3.70 16.87 6.05
C GLU A 162 2.83 15.61 5.90
N VAL A 163 3.34 14.57 5.25
CA VAL A 163 2.62 13.31 5.05
C VAL A 163 3.05 12.32 6.13
N LEU A 164 2.14 12.09 7.10
CA LEU A 164 2.28 11.00 8.06
C LEU A 164 1.63 9.73 7.51
N ILE A 165 2.18 8.58 7.86
CA ILE A 165 1.73 7.29 7.36
C ILE A 165 1.34 6.38 8.53
N ALA A 166 0.31 5.57 8.32
CA ALA A 166 -0.09 4.47 9.20
C ALA A 166 -0.30 3.22 8.35
N SER A 167 0.13 2.07 8.86
CA SER A 167 0.10 0.79 8.13
C SER A 167 -1.14 -0.05 8.43
N ASP A 168 -1.90 0.33 9.46
CA ASP A 168 -3.20 -0.27 9.77
C ASP A 168 -4.12 0.73 10.50
N GLY A 169 -5.38 0.33 10.68
CA GLY A 169 -6.36 1.20 11.32
C GLY A 169 -6.10 1.45 12.81
N MET A 170 -5.41 0.57 13.52
CA MET A 170 -5.07 0.77 14.94
C MET A 170 -4.03 1.88 15.09
N GLU A 171 -2.97 1.84 14.27
CA GLU A 171 -1.96 2.88 14.23
C GLU A 171 -2.60 4.23 13.86
N ALA A 172 -3.47 4.24 12.84
CA ALA A 172 -4.18 5.44 12.43
C ALA A 172 -5.03 6.04 13.56
N MET A 173 -5.82 5.23 14.26
CA MET A 173 -6.66 5.71 15.38
C MET A 173 -5.82 6.28 16.52
N ASN A 174 -4.68 5.68 16.85
CA ASN A 174 -3.76 6.18 17.87
C ASN A 174 -3.18 7.55 17.47
N MET A 175 -2.68 7.68 16.23
CA MET A 175 -2.14 8.93 15.72
C MET A 175 -3.19 10.04 15.69
N ILE A 176 -4.43 9.74 15.29
CA ILE A 176 -5.55 10.68 15.28
C ILE A 176 -5.89 11.12 16.69
N ALA A 177 -5.98 10.17 17.63
CA ALA A 177 -6.29 10.49 19.03
C ALA A 177 -5.21 11.39 19.67
N GLU A 178 -3.94 11.10 19.46
CA GLU A 178 -2.81 11.91 19.93
C GLU A 178 -2.85 13.34 19.34
N LYS A 179 -3.07 13.45 18.02
CA LYS A 179 -3.13 14.74 17.31
C LYS A 179 -4.29 15.60 17.86
N VAL A 180 -5.48 14.98 18.05
CA VAL A 180 -6.67 15.67 18.60
C VAL A 180 -6.45 16.07 20.06
N ASN A 181 -5.86 15.19 20.88
CA ASN A 181 -5.59 15.47 22.29
C ASN A 181 -4.56 16.59 22.48
N SER A 182 -3.61 16.75 21.54
CA SER A 182 -2.66 17.87 21.55
C SER A 182 -3.25 19.21 21.07
N GLY A 183 -4.55 19.25 20.75
CA GLY A 183 -5.22 20.44 20.21
C GLY A 183 -4.90 20.72 18.74
N SER A 184 -4.29 19.76 18.05
CA SER A 184 -3.98 19.81 16.61
C SER A 184 -4.93 18.91 15.81
N LYS A 185 -4.87 18.99 14.49
CA LYS A 185 -5.66 18.11 13.61
C LYS A 185 -4.87 17.71 12.39
N PHE A 186 -5.33 16.65 11.72
CA PHE A 186 -4.98 16.40 10.32
C PHE A 186 -5.87 17.26 9.42
N GLU A 187 -5.28 17.84 8.38
CA GLU A 187 -6.05 18.57 7.35
C GLU A 187 -6.84 17.63 6.44
N GLY A 188 -6.43 16.36 6.35
CA GLY A 188 -7.14 15.31 5.66
C GLY A 188 -6.59 13.93 6.00
N VAL A 189 -7.44 12.91 5.86
CA VAL A 189 -7.08 11.50 5.98
C VAL A 189 -7.43 10.79 4.68
N LEU A 190 -6.47 10.05 4.14
CA LEU A 190 -6.65 9.12 3.03
C LEU A 190 -6.64 7.71 3.62
N LEU A 191 -7.74 6.99 3.49
CA LEU A 191 -7.98 5.75 4.22
C LEU A 191 -8.27 4.58 3.27
N ASP A 192 -7.45 3.54 3.32
CA ASP A 192 -7.82 2.26 2.70
C ASP A 192 -8.88 1.53 3.54
N LEU A 193 -9.82 0.90 2.86
CA LEU A 193 -10.84 0.07 3.52
C LEU A 193 -10.34 -1.34 3.85
N ASN A 194 -9.41 -1.86 3.03
CA ASN A 194 -8.94 -3.25 3.10
C ASN A 194 -7.56 -3.34 3.74
N MET A 195 -7.51 -3.20 5.04
CA MET A 195 -6.27 -3.34 5.81
C MET A 195 -6.37 -4.48 6.83
N PRO A 196 -5.23 -5.02 7.26
CA PRO A 196 -5.14 -6.03 8.31
C PRO A 196 -5.52 -5.48 9.69
N ASN A 197 -5.77 -6.41 10.61
CA ASN A 197 -6.05 -6.15 12.04
C ASN A 197 -7.26 -5.24 12.26
N VAL A 198 -7.11 -3.97 11.99
CA VAL A 198 -8.18 -2.96 12.06
C VAL A 198 -8.38 -2.38 10.67
N ASN A 199 -9.50 -2.72 10.05
CA ASN A 199 -9.85 -2.27 8.70
C ASN A 199 -10.38 -0.83 8.68
N GLY A 200 -10.50 -0.26 7.46
CA GLY A 200 -10.95 1.12 7.30
C GLY A 200 -12.34 1.42 7.85
N PHE A 201 -13.27 0.46 7.85
CA PHE A 201 -14.59 0.68 8.46
C PHE A 201 -14.53 0.86 9.97
N GLN A 202 -13.64 0.15 10.65
CA GLN A 202 -13.45 0.32 12.09
C GLN A 202 -12.85 1.72 12.40
N VAL A 203 -12.03 2.26 11.51
CA VAL A 203 -11.56 3.65 11.59
C VAL A 203 -12.71 4.63 11.36
N LEU A 204 -13.58 4.40 10.35
CA LEU A 204 -14.77 5.22 10.12
C LEU A 204 -15.75 5.18 11.30
N ASP A 205 -15.95 4.03 11.93
CA ASP A 205 -16.74 3.89 13.16
C ASP A 205 -16.13 4.68 14.31
N PHE A 206 -14.80 4.67 14.45
CA PHE A 206 -14.09 5.51 15.44
C PHE A 206 -14.32 6.99 15.17
N PHE A 207 -14.26 7.45 13.91
CA PHE A 207 -14.58 8.83 13.53
C PHE A 207 -16.00 9.20 13.90
N LYS A 208 -16.98 8.34 13.58
CA LYS A 208 -18.40 8.54 13.89
C LYS A 208 -18.65 8.64 15.40
N LYS A 209 -18.08 7.71 16.16
CA LYS A 209 -18.22 7.64 17.63
C LYS A 209 -17.67 8.88 18.34
N ASN A 210 -16.59 9.47 17.80
CA ASN A 210 -15.89 10.60 18.39
C ASN A 210 -16.24 11.95 17.72
N ASN A 211 -17.22 12.00 16.81
CA ASN A 211 -17.63 13.19 16.05
C ASN A 211 -16.46 13.90 15.36
N LEU A 212 -15.57 13.10 14.69
CA LEU A 212 -14.36 13.63 14.09
C LEU A 212 -14.54 14.10 12.64
N PHE A 213 -15.56 13.66 11.91
CA PHE A 213 -15.77 14.02 10.50
C PHE A 213 -15.91 15.53 10.26
N GLU A 214 -16.47 16.28 11.21
CA GLU A 214 -16.56 17.73 11.10
C GLU A 214 -15.21 18.45 11.26
N LYS A 215 -14.22 17.77 11.87
CA LYS A 215 -12.90 18.33 12.19
C LYS A 215 -11.80 17.85 11.27
N ILE A 216 -11.90 16.60 10.82
CA ILE A 216 -10.87 15.91 10.04
C ILE A 216 -11.58 15.26 8.85
N PRO A 217 -11.49 15.84 7.65
CA PRO A 217 -12.10 15.27 6.46
C PRO A 217 -11.39 13.98 6.04
N VAL A 218 -12.18 12.99 5.60
CA VAL A 218 -11.71 11.67 5.21
C VAL A 218 -12.09 11.37 3.77
N SER A 219 -11.14 10.96 2.96
CA SER A 219 -11.38 10.33 1.66
C SER A 219 -10.88 8.89 1.65
N ILE A 220 -11.56 8.05 0.91
CA ILE A 220 -11.26 6.62 0.82
C ILE A 220 -10.35 6.37 -0.38
N ILE A 221 -9.38 5.47 -0.20
CA ILE A 221 -8.60 4.86 -1.29
C ILE A 221 -8.86 3.36 -1.24
N THR A 222 -9.38 2.74 -2.32
CA THR A 222 -9.77 1.33 -2.26
C THR A 222 -9.50 0.57 -3.56
N GLY A 223 -9.28 -0.74 -3.47
CA GLY A 223 -8.97 -1.61 -4.60
C GLY A 223 -10.16 -1.90 -5.52
N VAL A 224 -9.88 -2.53 -6.64
CA VAL A 224 -10.87 -3.00 -7.62
C VAL A 224 -11.75 -4.12 -7.02
N GLY A 225 -13.04 -4.14 -7.38
CA GLY A 225 -13.99 -5.16 -6.88
C GLY A 225 -14.63 -4.82 -5.54
N SER A 226 -14.53 -3.56 -5.10
CA SER A 226 -15.05 -3.08 -3.82
C SER A 226 -16.35 -2.26 -3.95
N ASP A 227 -17.20 -2.49 -4.96
CA ASP A 227 -18.40 -1.68 -5.17
C ASP A 227 -19.34 -1.68 -3.97
N ASP A 228 -19.56 -2.84 -3.33
CA ASP A 228 -20.36 -2.93 -2.11
C ASP A 228 -19.69 -2.19 -0.92
N LEU A 229 -18.37 -2.25 -0.83
CA LEU A 229 -17.61 -1.53 0.21
C LEU A 229 -17.65 -0.02 -0.02
N VAL A 230 -17.57 0.42 -1.28
CA VAL A 230 -17.71 1.84 -1.64
C VAL A 230 -19.11 2.33 -1.32
N ALA A 231 -20.14 1.58 -1.68
CA ALA A 231 -21.53 1.92 -1.34
C ALA A 231 -21.72 2.07 0.18
N LYS A 232 -21.16 1.13 0.97
CA LYS A 232 -21.19 1.19 2.43
C LYS A 232 -20.37 2.37 2.98
N ALA A 233 -19.25 2.74 2.36
CA ALA A 233 -18.44 3.87 2.81
C ALA A 233 -19.19 5.21 2.68
N TYR A 234 -20.07 5.34 1.69
CA TYR A 234 -20.93 6.53 1.54
C TYR A 234 -22.02 6.66 2.62
N GLU A 235 -22.21 5.67 3.49
CA GLU A 235 -23.06 5.80 4.70
C GLU A 235 -22.36 6.63 5.79
N TYR A 236 -21.08 6.89 5.64
CA TYR A 236 -20.28 7.78 6.49
C TYR A 236 -20.11 9.14 5.82
N ASP A 237 -19.76 10.14 6.60
CA ASP A 237 -19.55 11.51 6.13
C ASP A 237 -18.15 11.69 5.50
N ILE A 238 -17.86 10.87 4.48
CA ILE A 238 -16.62 10.94 3.71
C ILE A 238 -16.69 12.00 2.61
N VAL A 239 -15.52 12.47 2.14
CA VAL A 239 -15.43 13.53 1.11
C VAL A 239 -15.44 12.95 -0.29
N ASP A 240 -14.63 11.92 -0.54
CA ASP A 240 -14.49 11.32 -1.87
C ASP A 240 -14.00 9.86 -1.78
N VAL A 241 -14.07 9.16 -2.91
CA VAL A 241 -13.52 7.81 -3.05
C VAL A 241 -12.61 7.76 -4.27
N LEU A 242 -11.37 7.30 -4.07
CA LEU A 242 -10.39 7.05 -5.11
C LEU A 242 -10.18 5.54 -5.27
N ARG A 243 -10.32 5.04 -6.50
CA ARG A 243 -10.12 3.62 -6.80
C ARG A 243 -8.68 3.35 -7.22
N LYS A 244 -8.08 2.29 -6.66
CA LYS A 244 -6.79 1.74 -7.11
C LYS A 244 -7.00 0.91 -8.38
N PRO A 245 -6.12 1.00 -9.40
CA PRO A 245 -4.96 1.88 -9.50
C PRO A 245 -5.36 3.32 -9.80
N PHE A 246 -4.58 4.28 -9.35
CA PHE A 246 -4.74 5.71 -9.60
C PHE A 246 -3.39 6.34 -9.93
N ASN A 247 -3.40 7.47 -10.62
CA ASN A 247 -2.20 8.22 -10.95
C ASN A 247 -2.03 9.47 -10.08
N GLU A 248 -0.91 10.19 -10.30
CA GLU A 248 -0.58 11.40 -9.55
C GLU A 248 -1.68 12.48 -9.62
N ASN A 249 -2.29 12.68 -10.80
CA ASN A 249 -3.35 13.69 -10.96
C ASN A 249 -4.62 13.30 -10.18
N ASP A 250 -4.95 12.02 -10.14
CA ASP A 250 -6.11 11.52 -9.41
C ASP A 250 -5.95 11.75 -7.90
N ILE A 251 -4.78 11.41 -7.35
CA ILE A 251 -4.53 11.58 -5.91
C ILE A 251 -4.43 13.06 -5.54
N LYS A 252 -3.81 13.91 -6.37
CA LYS A 252 -3.77 15.36 -6.15
C LYS A 252 -5.18 15.95 -6.08
N ARG A 253 -6.04 15.58 -7.04
CA ARG A 253 -7.44 16.02 -7.06
C ARG A 253 -8.20 15.61 -5.80
N VAL A 254 -8.03 14.37 -5.34
CA VAL A 254 -8.71 13.87 -4.13
C VAL A 254 -8.20 14.54 -2.87
N VAL A 255 -6.88 14.71 -2.72
CA VAL A 255 -6.30 15.42 -1.58
C VAL A 255 -6.77 16.86 -1.53
N GLU A 256 -6.74 17.58 -2.66
CA GLU A 256 -7.23 18.95 -2.75
C GLU A 256 -8.71 19.05 -2.34
N LYS A 257 -9.56 18.14 -2.84
CA LYS A 257 -10.97 18.07 -2.47
C LYS A 257 -11.16 17.77 -0.99
N THR A 258 -10.34 16.90 -0.42
CA THR A 258 -10.40 16.52 0.99
C THR A 258 -10.05 17.68 1.91
N ILE A 259 -8.99 18.40 1.61
CA ILE A 259 -8.48 19.49 2.46
C ILE A 259 -9.37 20.76 2.38
N ASN A 260 -10.07 20.95 1.27
CA ASN A 260 -10.91 22.15 1.04
C ASN A 260 -12.39 21.93 1.43
N ARG A 261 -12.68 20.82 2.12
CA ARG A 261 -13.99 20.60 2.74
C ARG A 261 -14.08 21.43 4.00
#